data_d8d2a7053a85ff2eb173869c010b53b0
#
_entry.id   d8d2a7053a85ff2eb173869c010b53b0
#
_cell.length_a   1.000
_cell.length_b   1.000
_cell.length_c   1.000
_cell.angle_alpha   90.00
_cell.angle_beta   90.00
_cell.angle_gamma   90.00
#
_symmetry.space_group_name_H-M   'P 1'
#
loop_
_entity.id
_entity.type
_entity.pdbx_description
1 polymer ?
#
loop_
_entity_poly.entity_id
_entity_poly.type
_entity_poly.pdbx_seq_one_letter_code
_entity_poly.pdbx_strand_id
1 'polypeptide(L)'
;MSRVSKKISVLDSIDPSASILMLNLFDPQINTFKAMLHYVEEKDLSFFIVANKCDRVEKEEILKTLSYFEGYPVIVGSVLDGTGVGLIKKEIRERFEPGSRIVVLGIFNSGKSSLIKRLTNNHEIYVSDLPGSTLSFLEYNYGRSMKLIDSVGQIIDVNKPLMVSVDLEGCTTVEEKVRRVMLEDAYGIMNSVESAVPGLVKVVEVIKSAVERGGKIVVTGAGASALVGMELGGQGFETGLPVYCFTNNLADAHPVAFAKGIGENEGGLSRHFAGIVNDSDVAIAISASGGTGFVYDFLAKAKARGAITVAITENPDTPLGRYADYVVKSNAKPEGPSSSKIQAAHLAIAHALAVTLASERGVDAEESIKLMLPEFIPTKKMGIK
;
A
#
# COMPACT_ATOMS: atom_id res chain seq x y z
N MET A 1 27.53 13.50 9.24
CA MET A 1 26.68 13.86 8.08
C MET A 1 25.73 12.70 7.84
N SER A 2 24.45 12.93 8.13
CA SER A 2 23.43 11.91 8.15
C SER A 2 23.07 11.42 6.73
N ARG A 3 22.52 10.20 6.61
CA ARG A 3 22.00 9.64 5.35
C ARG A 3 20.94 10.52 4.65
N VAL A 4 20.40 11.50 5.32
CA VAL A 4 19.50 12.54 4.84
C VAL A 4 20.16 13.38 3.73
N SER A 5 21.41 13.79 3.92
CA SER A 5 22.13 14.58 2.90
C SER A 5 22.35 13.81 1.59
N LYS A 6 22.35 12.47 1.60
CA LYS A 6 22.58 11.68 0.38
C LYS A 6 21.38 11.55 -0.56
N LYS A 7 20.13 11.67 -0.07
CA LYS A 7 18.92 11.55 -0.93
C LYS A 7 18.45 12.90 -1.47
N ILE A 8 18.60 13.96 -0.72
CA ILE A 8 18.49 15.33 -1.25
C ILE A 8 19.54 15.52 -2.35
N SER A 9 20.75 14.98 -2.17
CA SER A 9 21.81 15.01 -3.19
C SER A 9 21.45 14.31 -4.51
N VAL A 10 20.47 13.39 -4.55
CA VAL A 10 20.08 12.75 -5.81
C VAL A 10 19.15 13.65 -6.62
N LEU A 11 18.18 14.34 -5.99
CA LEU A 11 17.39 15.38 -6.67
C LEU A 11 18.27 16.58 -7.04
N ASP A 12 19.21 16.97 -6.18
CA ASP A 12 20.18 18.03 -6.47
C ASP A 12 21.11 17.66 -7.63
N SER A 13 21.44 16.38 -7.81
CA SER A 13 22.25 15.91 -8.96
C SER A 13 21.54 16.03 -10.31
N ILE A 14 20.20 16.14 -10.30
CA ILE A 14 19.40 16.32 -11.51
C ILE A 14 19.35 17.79 -11.91
N ASP A 15 19.62 18.70 -10.97
CA ASP A 15 19.56 20.15 -11.16
C ASP A 15 18.24 20.62 -11.81
N PRO A 16 17.09 20.37 -11.19
CA PRO A 16 15.80 20.78 -11.73
C PRO A 16 15.63 22.29 -11.59
N SER A 17 15.05 22.93 -12.61
CA SER A 17 14.70 24.36 -12.58
C SER A 17 13.22 24.60 -12.30
N ALA A 18 12.40 23.55 -12.36
CA ALA A 18 10.96 23.63 -12.13
C ALA A 18 10.40 22.29 -11.64
N SER A 19 9.20 22.32 -11.10
CA SER A 19 8.54 21.12 -10.59
C SER A 19 7.03 21.07 -10.90
N ILE A 20 6.52 19.86 -11.13
CA ILE A 20 5.08 19.55 -11.11
C ILE A 20 4.84 18.62 -9.93
N LEU A 21 4.02 19.03 -8.98
CA LEU A 21 3.68 18.27 -7.79
C LEU A 21 2.38 17.50 -8.01
N MET A 22 2.45 16.16 -8.06
CA MET A 22 1.29 15.29 -8.27
C MET A 22 0.65 14.90 -6.94
N LEU A 23 -0.50 15.50 -6.61
CA LEU A 23 -1.35 15.14 -5.48
C LEU A 23 -2.34 14.05 -5.92
N ASN A 24 -2.33 12.91 -5.25
CA ASN A 24 -3.30 11.84 -5.48
C ASN A 24 -4.58 12.12 -4.67
N LEU A 25 -5.64 12.59 -5.29
CA LEU A 25 -6.91 12.90 -4.59
C LEU A 25 -7.56 11.68 -3.94
N PHE A 26 -7.34 10.50 -4.50
CA PHE A 26 -7.88 9.25 -3.97
C PHE A 26 -7.14 8.76 -2.71
N ASP A 27 -5.87 9.14 -2.54
CA ASP A 27 -5.03 8.88 -1.37
C ASP A 27 -4.06 10.05 -1.20
N PRO A 28 -4.51 11.17 -0.60
CA PRO A 28 -3.77 12.42 -0.66
C PRO A 28 -2.50 12.48 0.18
N GLN A 29 -2.35 11.65 1.21
CA GLN A 29 -1.18 11.60 2.11
C GLN A 29 -0.61 13.00 2.42
N ILE A 30 -1.45 13.86 2.98
CA ILE A 30 -1.24 15.31 3.11
C ILE A 30 0.13 15.67 3.71
N ASN A 31 0.58 14.95 4.77
CA ASN A 31 1.85 15.26 5.41
C ASN A 31 3.05 14.98 4.51
N THR A 32 3.01 13.87 3.77
CA THR A 32 4.06 13.52 2.79
C THR A 32 4.07 14.53 1.64
N PHE A 33 2.88 14.95 1.19
CA PHE A 33 2.79 15.95 0.13
C PHE A 33 3.30 17.32 0.59
N LYS A 34 3.00 17.75 1.81
CA LYS A 34 3.54 18.99 2.40
C LYS A 34 5.07 18.98 2.50
N ALA A 35 5.69 17.82 2.76
CA ALA A 35 7.15 17.71 2.76
C ALA A 35 7.75 17.91 1.36
N MET A 36 7.08 17.42 0.31
CA MET A 36 7.49 17.70 -1.08
C MET A 36 7.31 19.18 -1.45
N LEU A 37 6.21 19.78 -1.01
CA LEU A 37 5.94 21.19 -1.20
C LEU A 37 7.03 22.05 -0.56
N HIS A 38 7.37 21.78 0.70
CA HIS A 38 8.44 22.45 1.40
C HIS A 38 9.81 22.33 0.68
N TYR A 39 10.13 21.15 0.15
CA TYR A 39 11.35 20.95 -0.64
C TYR A 39 11.42 21.87 -1.86
N VAL A 40 10.34 21.98 -2.66
CA VAL A 40 10.36 22.84 -3.85
C VAL A 40 10.42 24.33 -3.50
N GLU A 41 9.85 24.72 -2.36
CA GLU A 41 9.94 26.07 -1.82
C GLU A 41 11.36 26.39 -1.33
N GLU A 42 11.99 25.49 -0.57
CA GLU A 42 13.39 25.66 -0.11
C GLU A 42 14.38 25.80 -1.28
N LYS A 43 14.10 25.12 -2.39
CA LYS A 43 14.91 25.17 -3.61
C LYS A 43 14.55 26.31 -4.55
N ASP A 44 13.58 27.14 -4.18
CA ASP A 44 13.05 28.23 -5.00
C ASP A 44 12.67 27.81 -6.43
N LEU A 45 12.13 26.59 -6.55
CA LEU A 45 11.69 26.06 -7.84
C LEU A 45 10.35 26.66 -8.25
N SER A 46 10.22 27.07 -9.51
CA SER A 46 8.91 27.39 -10.06
C SER A 46 8.06 26.10 -10.12
N PHE A 47 6.84 26.12 -9.57
CA PHE A 47 6.01 24.92 -9.51
C PHE A 47 4.51 25.18 -9.60
N PHE A 48 3.75 24.13 -9.84
CA PHE A 48 2.31 24.06 -9.61
C PHE A 48 1.90 22.64 -9.19
N ILE A 49 0.69 22.52 -8.63
CA ILE A 49 0.13 21.28 -8.13
C ILE A 49 -0.85 20.73 -9.15
N VAL A 50 -0.80 19.44 -9.43
CA VAL A 50 -1.81 18.69 -10.16
C VAL A 50 -2.52 17.75 -9.19
N ALA A 51 -3.75 18.10 -8.82
CA ALA A 51 -4.64 17.27 -8.02
C ALA A 51 -5.31 16.23 -8.94
N ASN A 52 -4.68 15.06 -9.04
CA ASN A 52 -5.02 13.99 -9.99
C ASN A 52 -6.01 13.00 -9.42
N LYS A 53 -6.69 12.23 -10.30
CA LYS A 53 -7.70 11.20 -9.99
C LYS A 53 -9.02 11.76 -9.46
N CYS A 54 -9.41 12.95 -9.91
CA CYS A 54 -10.71 13.54 -9.57
C CYS A 54 -11.90 12.68 -10.05
N ASP A 55 -11.68 11.78 -11.00
CA ASP A 55 -12.65 10.79 -11.50
C ASP A 55 -13.01 9.70 -10.46
N ARG A 56 -12.27 9.62 -9.38
CA ARG A 56 -12.43 8.58 -8.32
C ARG A 56 -12.84 9.13 -6.96
N VAL A 57 -13.12 10.44 -6.87
CA VAL A 57 -13.33 11.11 -5.57
C VAL A 57 -14.52 12.07 -5.68
N GLU A 58 -15.37 12.04 -4.68
CA GLU A 58 -16.54 12.94 -4.61
C GLU A 58 -16.11 14.40 -4.45
N LYS A 59 -16.93 15.31 -4.96
CA LYS A 59 -16.62 16.74 -5.01
C LYS A 59 -16.31 17.35 -3.63
N GLU A 60 -17.01 16.94 -2.62
CA GLU A 60 -16.86 17.40 -1.24
C GLU A 60 -15.47 17.01 -0.67
N GLU A 61 -15.02 15.79 -0.96
CA GLU A 61 -13.70 15.32 -0.56
C GLU A 61 -12.57 16.03 -1.31
N ILE A 62 -12.79 16.34 -2.60
CA ILE A 62 -11.87 17.15 -3.39
C ILE A 62 -11.70 18.52 -2.73
N LEU A 63 -12.81 19.22 -2.43
CA LEU A 63 -12.77 20.54 -1.82
C LEU A 63 -12.10 20.52 -0.44
N LYS A 64 -12.38 19.50 0.39
CA LYS A 64 -11.71 19.30 1.67
C LYS A 64 -10.20 19.09 1.51
N THR A 65 -9.78 18.31 0.53
CA THR A 65 -8.37 18.08 0.27
C THR A 65 -7.67 19.35 -0.22
N LEU A 66 -8.32 20.10 -1.10
CA LEU A 66 -7.77 21.35 -1.65
C LEU A 66 -7.64 22.45 -0.61
N SER A 67 -8.47 22.47 0.44
CA SER A 67 -8.36 23.47 1.51
C SER A 67 -7.02 23.44 2.25
N TYR A 68 -6.28 22.34 2.21
CA TYR A 68 -4.91 22.28 2.75
C TYR A 68 -3.86 23.01 1.89
N PHE A 69 -4.24 23.41 0.66
CA PHE A 69 -3.35 24.01 -0.34
C PHE A 69 -3.88 25.34 -0.87
N GLU A 70 -4.67 26.05 -0.05
CA GLU A 70 -5.12 27.39 -0.37
C GLU A 70 -3.92 28.34 -0.62
N GLY A 71 -4.02 29.15 -1.67
CA GLY A 71 -2.94 30.06 -2.08
C GLY A 71 -1.93 29.45 -3.04
N TYR A 72 -1.94 28.15 -3.27
CA TYR A 72 -1.07 27.52 -4.26
C TYR A 72 -1.77 27.37 -5.63
N PRO A 73 -1.00 27.39 -6.74
CA PRO A 73 -1.55 27.10 -8.06
C PRO A 73 -1.89 25.61 -8.17
N VAL A 74 -3.19 25.28 -8.19
CA VAL A 74 -3.68 23.89 -8.26
C VAL A 74 -4.53 23.70 -9.50
N ILE A 75 -4.24 22.63 -10.26
CA ILE A 75 -5.08 22.14 -11.35
C ILE A 75 -5.71 20.82 -10.94
N VAL A 76 -7.02 20.75 -10.89
CA VAL A 76 -7.77 19.52 -10.64
C VAL A 76 -7.98 18.78 -11.95
N GLY A 77 -7.71 17.48 -11.96
CA GLY A 77 -7.88 16.69 -13.17
C GLY A 77 -7.79 15.17 -12.97
N SER A 78 -7.95 14.47 -14.06
CA SER A 78 -7.66 13.05 -14.18
C SER A 78 -6.77 12.81 -15.39
N VAL A 79 -5.58 12.30 -15.14
CA VAL A 79 -4.68 11.93 -16.23
C VAL A 79 -5.24 10.74 -17.01
N LEU A 80 -6.07 9.90 -16.39
CA LEU A 80 -6.63 8.71 -17.01
C LEU A 80 -7.65 9.07 -18.11
N ASP A 81 -8.63 9.91 -17.80
CA ASP A 81 -9.68 10.32 -18.75
C ASP A 81 -9.31 11.55 -19.58
N GLY A 82 -8.33 12.32 -19.16
CA GLY A 82 -7.82 13.53 -19.84
C GLY A 82 -8.35 14.83 -19.28
N THR A 83 -9.20 14.78 -18.25
CA THR A 83 -9.71 15.97 -17.56
C THR A 83 -8.56 16.83 -17.04
N GLY A 84 -8.55 18.11 -17.36
CA GLY A 84 -7.53 19.07 -16.90
C GLY A 84 -6.19 19.02 -17.65
N VAL A 85 -5.91 18.02 -18.48
CA VAL A 85 -4.61 17.89 -19.19
C VAL A 85 -4.32 19.09 -20.09
N GLY A 86 -5.35 19.65 -20.72
CA GLY A 86 -5.22 20.90 -21.51
C GLY A 86 -4.74 22.09 -20.66
N LEU A 87 -5.26 22.20 -19.44
CA LEU A 87 -4.84 23.25 -18.49
C LEU A 87 -3.41 23.01 -18.02
N ILE A 88 -3.03 21.77 -17.75
CA ILE A 88 -1.64 21.43 -17.39
C ILE A 88 -0.67 21.82 -18.50
N LYS A 89 -1.01 21.49 -19.77
CA LYS A 89 -0.19 21.90 -20.92
C LYS A 89 -0.07 23.44 -21.07
N LYS A 90 -1.13 24.16 -20.78
CA LYS A 90 -1.15 25.62 -20.78
C LYS A 90 -0.25 26.16 -19.66
N GLU A 91 -0.43 25.67 -18.44
CA GLU A 91 0.33 26.10 -17.27
C GLU A 91 1.85 25.86 -17.43
N ILE A 92 2.26 24.72 -17.98
CA ILE A 92 3.66 24.43 -18.29
C ILE A 92 4.25 25.51 -19.25
N ARG A 93 3.51 25.89 -20.28
CA ARG A 93 3.98 26.89 -21.28
C ARG A 93 4.03 28.30 -20.75
N GLU A 94 3.15 28.65 -19.81
CA GLU A 94 3.05 30.00 -19.25
C GLU A 94 3.98 30.22 -18.05
N ARG A 95 4.20 29.16 -17.27
CA ARG A 95 4.98 29.24 -16.02
C ARG A 95 6.46 28.91 -16.19
N PHE A 96 6.79 27.96 -17.07
CA PHE A 96 8.16 27.45 -17.17
C PHE A 96 8.86 27.97 -18.42
N GLU A 97 10.11 28.38 -18.23
CA GLU A 97 10.94 28.88 -19.31
C GLU A 97 11.35 27.80 -20.33
N PRO A 98 11.56 28.16 -21.61
CA PRO A 98 12.15 27.25 -22.57
C PRO A 98 13.50 26.69 -22.08
N GLY A 99 13.70 25.40 -22.21
CA GLY A 99 14.91 24.73 -21.70
C GLY A 99 14.82 24.22 -20.28
N SER A 100 13.73 24.51 -19.56
CA SER A 100 13.55 24.06 -18.18
C SER A 100 13.64 22.54 -18.03
N ARG A 101 14.27 22.11 -16.94
CA ARG A 101 14.30 20.73 -16.45
C ARG A 101 13.22 20.60 -15.38
N ILE A 102 12.10 20.00 -15.73
CA ILE A 102 10.89 19.94 -14.91
C ILE A 102 10.83 18.58 -14.24
N VAL A 103 11.04 18.52 -12.93
CA VAL A 103 10.88 17.28 -12.18
C VAL A 103 9.41 17.09 -11.80
N VAL A 104 8.87 15.91 -12.09
CA VAL A 104 7.51 15.52 -11.69
C VAL A 104 7.61 14.77 -10.37
N LEU A 105 7.19 15.39 -9.28
CA LEU A 105 7.22 14.84 -7.93
C LEU A 105 5.85 14.37 -7.51
N GLY A 106 5.80 13.34 -6.69
CA GLY A 106 4.55 12.81 -6.13
C GLY A 106 4.77 11.45 -5.48
N ILE A 107 3.86 11.09 -4.60
CA ILE A 107 3.86 9.77 -3.96
C ILE A 107 3.69 8.65 -5.00
N PHE A 108 3.86 7.41 -4.56
CA PHE A 108 3.52 6.26 -5.40
C PHE A 108 2.08 6.35 -5.90
N ASN A 109 1.88 5.88 -7.12
CA ASN A 109 0.57 5.83 -7.76
C ASN A 109 -0.16 7.19 -7.84
N SER A 110 0.57 8.31 -7.78
CA SER A 110 -0.03 9.65 -8.01
C SER A 110 -0.28 9.97 -9.48
N GLY A 111 0.26 9.16 -10.40
CA GLY A 111 0.08 9.30 -11.84
C GLY A 111 1.19 10.07 -12.57
N LYS A 112 2.40 10.15 -12.02
CA LYS A 112 3.56 10.86 -12.62
C LYS A 112 3.89 10.36 -14.03
N SER A 113 4.22 9.07 -14.14
CA SER A 113 4.56 8.44 -15.42
C SER A 113 3.39 8.52 -16.42
N SER A 114 2.15 8.38 -15.94
CA SER A 114 0.95 8.55 -16.76
C SER A 114 0.82 9.98 -17.29
N LEU A 115 1.11 10.99 -16.47
CA LEU A 115 1.12 12.38 -16.89
C LEU A 115 2.19 12.61 -17.97
N ILE A 116 3.42 12.16 -17.73
CA ILE A 116 4.53 12.32 -18.67
C ILE A 116 4.22 11.62 -20.00
N LYS A 117 3.71 10.38 -19.96
CA LYS A 117 3.25 9.64 -21.14
C LYS A 117 2.25 10.45 -21.97
N ARG A 118 1.26 11.04 -21.31
CA ARG A 118 0.21 11.82 -21.97
C ARG A 118 0.71 13.18 -22.49
N LEU A 119 1.61 13.83 -21.75
CA LEU A 119 2.21 15.11 -22.18
C LEU A 119 3.12 14.94 -23.38
N THR A 120 3.96 13.91 -23.37
CA THR A 120 4.95 13.63 -24.44
C THR A 120 4.37 12.86 -25.61
N ASN A 121 3.16 12.32 -25.49
CA ASN A 121 2.56 11.36 -26.44
C ASN A 121 3.46 10.16 -26.71
N ASN A 122 4.27 9.77 -25.74
CA ASN A 122 5.18 8.63 -25.84
C ASN A 122 4.54 7.37 -25.28
N HIS A 123 4.10 6.48 -26.16
CA HIS A 123 3.43 5.23 -25.82
C HIS A 123 4.36 4.16 -25.23
N GLU A 124 5.66 4.31 -25.37
CA GLU A 124 6.67 3.39 -24.84
C GLU A 124 6.91 3.59 -23.32
N ILE A 125 6.43 4.72 -22.75
CA ILE A 125 6.55 4.94 -21.31
C ILE A 125 5.70 3.91 -20.60
N TYR A 126 6.39 3.06 -19.81
CA TYR A 126 5.73 2.07 -18.97
C TYR A 126 5.03 2.76 -17.81
N VAL A 127 3.75 2.47 -17.65
CA VAL A 127 2.93 2.94 -16.53
C VAL A 127 2.41 1.73 -15.78
N SER A 128 2.59 1.68 -14.48
CA SER A 128 2.11 0.60 -13.63
C SER A 128 1.43 1.16 -12.39
N ASP A 129 0.38 0.51 -11.96
CA ASP A 129 -0.28 0.80 -10.68
C ASP A 129 0.52 0.27 -9.47
N LEU A 130 1.62 -0.46 -9.74
CA LEU A 130 2.48 -0.98 -8.69
C LEU A 130 3.42 0.10 -8.16
N PRO A 131 3.56 0.23 -6.84
CA PRO A 131 4.52 1.13 -6.22
C PRO A 131 5.96 0.78 -6.67
N GLY A 132 6.76 1.79 -7.03
CA GLY A 132 8.17 1.59 -7.39
C GLY A 132 8.42 1.17 -8.83
N SER A 133 7.46 1.35 -9.74
CA SER A 133 7.65 1.09 -11.17
C SER A 133 8.74 1.95 -11.80
N THR A 134 8.99 3.15 -11.29
CA THR A 134 10.10 4.02 -11.70
C THR A 134 11.26 3.84 -10.72
N LEU A 135 12.32 3.16 -11.17
CA LEU A 135 13.50 2.81 -10.34
C LEU A 135 14.62 3.86 -10.38
N SER A 136 14.59 4.73 -11.38
CA SER A 136 15.57 5.78 -11.60
C SER A 136 14.90 7.00 -12.18
N PHE A 137 15.59 8.14 -12.14
CA PHE A 137 15.12 9.33 -12.83
C PHE A 137 15.23 9.10 -14.34
N LEU A 138 14.11 9.27 -15.04
CA LEU A 138 14.05 9.14 -16.50
C LEU A 138 13.70 10.51 -17.10
N GLU A 139 14.48 10.94 -18.09
CA GLU A 139 14.27 12.22 -18.78
C GLU A 139 13.56 12.03 -20.11
N TYR A 140 12.56 12.86 -20.36
CA TYR A 140 11.79 12.87 -21.61
C TYR A 140 11.77 14.26 -22.23
N ASN A 141 11.99 14.34 -23.53
CA ASN A 141 11.90 15.60 -24.26
C ASN A 141 10.45 16.11 -24.28
N TYR A 142 10.24 17.40 -24.03
CA TYR A 142 8.94 18.03 -24.08
C TYR A 142 9.00 19.44 -24.67
N GLY A 143 8.24 19.67 -25.75
CA GLY A 143 8.06 21.00 -26.35
C GLY A 143 9.36 21.81 -26.54
N ARG A 144 9.35 23.07 -26.21
CA ARG A 144 10.42 24.08 -26.43
C ARG A 144 11.75 23.75 -25.73
N SER A 145 12.38 22.62 -26.08
CA SER A 145 13.63 22.13 -25.48
C SER A 145 13.56 21.82 -24.00
N MET A 146 12.36 21.73 -23.41
CA MET A 146 12.17 21.34 -22.01
C MET A 146 12.38 19.84 -21.82
N LYS A 147 12.71 19.46 -20.59
CA LYS A 147 12.82 18.07 -20.16
C LYS A 147 11.81 17.80 -19.05
N LEU A 148 11.02 16.75 -19.20
CA LEU A 148 10.22 16.20 -18.10
C LEU A 148 11.01 15.06 -17.47
N ILE A 149 11.17 15.11 -16.15
CA ILE A 149 11.94 14.14 -15.39
C ILE A 149 10.96 13.37 -14.51
N ASP A 150 10.79 12.07 -14.81
CA ASP A 150 10.02 11.18 -13.97
C ASP A 150 10.81 10.83 -12.72
N SER A 151 10.24 11.12 -11.57
CA SER A 151 10.89 10.84 -10.30
C SER A 151 10.44 9.50 -9.73
N VAL A 152 11.34 8.84 -9.02
CA VAL A 152 10.99 7.69 -8.17
C VAL A 152 9.90 8.11 -7.18
N GLY A 153 8.79 7.39 -7.15
CA GLY A 153 7.55 7.75 -6.43
C GLY A 153 7.64 7.84 -4.91
N GLN A 154 8.84 7.87 -4.35
CA GLN A 154 9.08 8.06 -2.92
C GLN A 154 10.06 9.21 -2.69
N ILE A 155 9.51 10.36 -2.32
CA ILE A 155 10.23 11.22 -1.38
C ILE A 155 9.74 10.80 -0.01
N ILE A 156 10.52 9.95 0.63
CA ILE A 156 10.32 9.59 2.01
C ILE A 156 10.72 10.80 2.84
N ASP A 157 9.95 11.05 3.89
CA ASP A 157 10.33 11.99 4.92
C ASP A 157 11.81 11.79 5.25
N VAL A 158 12.62 12.78 4.85
CA VAL A 158 14.09 12.71 4.81
C VAL A 158 14.66 12.61 6.23
N ASN A 159 13.86 12.85 7.25
CA ASN A 159 14.24 12.87 8.65
C ASN A 159 13.96 11.55 9.39
N LYS A 160 13.29 10.55 8.75
CA LYS A 160 13.08 9.25 9.39
C LYS A 160 13.60 8.11 8.51
N PRO A 161 14.45 7.22 9.03
CA PRO A 161 14.88 6.05 8.29
C PRO A 161 13.69 5.14 7.98
N LEU A 162 13.61 4.67 6.75
CA LEU A 162 12.53 3.87 6.14
C LEU A 162 12.14 2.60 6.89
N MET A 163 12.97 2.14 7.80
CA MET A 163 12.88 0.81 8.40
C MET A 163 12.95 0.82 9.92
N VAL A 164 13.15 1.96 10.56
CA VAL A 164 13.21 2.04 12.03
C VAL A 164 12.01 2.79 12.53
N SER A 165 11.00 2.05 12.88
CA SER A 165 9.73 2.54 13.42
C SER A 165 9.73 2.64 14.95
N VAL A 166 10.87 2.38 15.56
CA VAL A 166 11.06 2.46 17.00
C VAL A 166 12.10 3.52 17.28
N ASP A 167 11.76 4.48 18.13
CA ASP A 167 12.71 5.45 18.63
C ASP A 167 13.72 4.76 19.54
N LEU A 168 14.97 4.72 19.10
CA LEU A 168 16.10 4.16 19.82
C LEU A 168 16.99 5.24 20.46
N GLU A 169 16.53 6.48 20.47
CA GLU A 169 17.24 7.56 21.15
C GLU A 169 17.37 7.24 22.65
N GLY A 170 18.55 7.45 23.19
CA GLY A 170 18.89 7.10 24.57
C GLY A 170 19.25 5.63 24.81
N CYS A 171 19.06 4.73 23.85
CA CYS A 171 19.56 3.35 23.95
C CYS A 171 21.05 3.30 23.57
N THR A 172 21.89 2.97 24.54
CA THR A 172 23.36 2.98 24.38
C THR A 172 23.92 1.60 24.03
N THR A 173 23.26 0.53 24.48
CA THR A 173 23.67 -0.85 24.25
C THR A 173 22.79 -1.58 23.24
N VAL A 174 23.30 -2.67 22.65
CA VAL A 174 22.53 -3.55 21.78
C VAL A 174 21.35 -4.18 22.52
N GLU A 175 21.58 -4.57 23.78
CA GLU A 175 20.51 -5.15 24.63
C GLU A 175 19.35 -4.17 24.82
N GLU A 176 19.63 -2.91 25.16
CA GLU A 176 18.60 -1.87 25.30
C GLU A 176 17.80 -1.66 24.02
N LYS A 177 18.48 -1.66 22.86
CA LYS A 177 17.84 -1.53 21.56
C LYS A 177 16.92 -2.70 21.25
N VAL A 178 17.39 -3.92 21.45
CA VAL A 178 16.58 -5.13 21.25
C VAL A 178 15.37 -5.13 22.17
N ARG A 179 15.58 -4.87 23.47
CA ARG A 179 14.49 -4.79 24.46
C ARG A 179 13.46 -3.73 24.07
N ARG A 180 13.90 -2.55 23.65
CA ARG A 180 13.01 -1.46 23.24
C ARG A 180 12.15 -1.88 22.05
N VAL A 181 12.74 -2.47 20.99
CA VAL A 181 11.98 -2.93 19.81
C VAL A 181 10.92 -3.96 20.20
N MET A 182 11.30 -4.96 21.00
CA MET A 182 10.34 -6.01 21.42
C MET A 182 9.20 -5.45 22.28
N LEU A 183 9.49 -4.51 23.17
CA LEU A 183 8.47 -3.86 24.00
C LEU A 183 7.53 -3.00 23.14
N GLU A 184 8.06 -2.26 22.19
CA GLU A 184 7.26 -1.43 21.30
C GLU A 184 6.32 -2.28 20.41
N ASP A 185 6.79 -3.44 19.92
CA ASP A 185 5.94 -4.38 19.20
C ASP A 185 4.82 -4.95 20.10
N ALA A 186 5.15 -5.31 21.34
CA ALA A 186 4.16 -5.75 22.34
C ALA A 186 3.11 -4.67 22.62
N TYR A 187 3.52 -3.41 22.78
CA TYR A 187 2.60 -2.28 22.94
C TYR A 187 1.72 -2.08 21.71
N GLY A 188 2.27 -2.26 20.51
CA GLY A 188 1.48 -2.21 19.27
C GLY A 188 0.36 -3.24 19.25
N ILE A 189 0.64 -4.48 19.70
CA ILE A 189 -0.37 -5.53 19.84
C ILE A 189 -1.43 -5.12 20.89
N MET A 190 -0.99 -4.74 22.08
CA MET A 190 -1.90 -4.37 23.19
C MET A 190 -2.83 -3.21 22.81
N ASN A 191 -2.30 -2.18 22.17
CA ASN A 191 -3.08 -1.02 21.74
C ASN A 191 -4.09 -1.37 20.63
N SER A 192 -3.86 -2.46 19.90
CA SER A 192 -4.72 -2.87 18.80
C SER A 192 -5.90 -3.75 19.23
N VAL A 193 -5.90 -4.30 20.44
CA VAL A 193 -6.95 -5.24 20.90
C VAL A 193 -8.34 -4.60 20.78
N GLU A 194 -8.54 -3.47 21.44
CA GLU A 194 -9.86 -2.81 21.52
C GLU A 194 -10.34 -2.26 20.16
N SER A 195 -9.41 -1.92 19.26
CA SER A 195 -9.75 -1.44 17.93
C SER A 195 -10.03 -2.55 16.93
N ALA A 196 -9.36 -3.71 17.07
CA ALA A 196 -9.48 -4.82 16.17
C ALA A 196 -10.67 -5.76 16.48
N VAL A 197 -10.95 -6.00 17.77
CA VAL A 197 -11.97 -6.96 18.22
C VAL A 197 -13.33 -6.74 17.57
N PRO A 198 -13.90 -5.52 17.51
CA PRO A 198 -15.23 -5.34 16.90
C PRO A 198 -15.29 -5.71 15.42
N GLY A 199 -14.20 -5.48 14.69
CA GLY A 199 -14.07 -5.88 13.29
C GLY A 199 -13.88 -7.39 13.16
N LEU A 200 -13.01 -7.98 14.00
CA LEU A 200 -12.72 -9.42 13.99
C LEU A 200 -13.97 -10.26 14.26
N VAL A 201 -14.79 -9.90 15.25
CA VAL A 201 -16.04 -10.63 15.56
C VAL A 201 -16.92 -10.72 14.32
N LYS A 202 -17.14 -9.62 13.61
CA LYS A 202 -17.92 -9.60 12.38
C LYS A 202 -17.29 -10.47 11.28
N VAL A 203 -15.97 -10.39 11.13
CA VAL A 203 -15.23 -11.15 10.12
C VAL A 203 -15.29 -12.65 10.41
N VAL A 204 -15.22 -13.09 11.68
CA VAL A 204 -15.41 -14.48 12.07
C VAL A 204 -16.78 -14.99 11.62
N GLU A 205 -17.87 -14.27 11.94
CA GLU A 205 -19.23 -14.65 11.54
C GLU A 205 -19.39 -14.75 10.02
N VAL A 206 -18.84 -13.79 9.29
CA VAL A 206 -18.88 -13.73 7.83
C VAL A 206 -18.12 -14.91 7.20
N ILE A 207 -16.93 -15.21 7.72
CA ILE A 207 -16.12 -16.33 7.22
C ILE A 207 -16.80 -17.67 7.52
N LYS A 208 -17.32 -17.88 8.73
CA LYS A 208 -18.10 -19.09 9.07
C LYS A 208 -19.20 -19.31 8.04
N SER A 209 -20.04 -18.31 7.84
CA SER A 209 -21.14 -18.37 6.88
C SER A 209 -20.68 -18.63 5.44
N ALA A 210 -19.57 -18.04 5.00
CA ALA A 210 -19.02 -18.26 3.67
C ALA A 210 -18.52 -19.69 3.50
N VAL A 211 -17.75 -20.20 4.46
CA VAL A 211 -17.22 -21.59 4.44
C VAL A 211 -18.34 -22.62 4.50
N GLU A 212 -19.39 -22.42 5.29
CA GLU A 212 -20.58 -23.29 5.34
C GLU A 212 -21.30 -23.38 3.99
N ARG A 213 -21.24 -22.31 3.18
CA ARG A 213 -21.77 -22.31 1.80
C ARG A 213 -20.79 -22.86 0.75
N GLY A 214 -19.65 -23.40 1.17
CA GLY A 214 -18.61 -23.93 0.28
C GLY A 214 -17.68 -22.87 -0.30
N GLY A 215 -17.71 -21.65 0.22
CA GLY A 215 -16.79 -20.58 -0.13
C GLY A 215 -15.41 -20.78 0.48
N LYS A 216 -14.45 -20.03 -0.03
CA LYS A 216 -13.04 -20.00 0.43
C LYS A 216 -12.63 -18.62 0.88
N ILE A 217 -11.49 -18.56 1.54
CA ILE A 217 -10.84 -17.32 1.97
C ILE A 217 -9.65 -17.07 1.03
N VAL A 218 -9.60 -15.90 0.40
CA VAL A 218 -8.48 -15.50 -0.47
C VAL A 218 -7.79 -14.30 0.15
N VAL A 219 -6.52 -14.47 0.47
CA VAL A 219 -5.75 -13.45 1.21
C VAL A 219 -4.64 -12.87 0.33
N THR A 220 -4.42 -11.57 0.41
CA THR A 220 -3.28 -10.90 -0.21
C THR A 220 -2.70 -9.79 0.67
N GLY A 221 -1.45 -9.46 0.44
CA GLY A 221 -0.70 -8.37 1.08
C GLY A 221 0.58 -8.08 0.29
N ALA A 222 1.36 -7.11 0.74
CA ALA A 222 2.64 -6.75 0.14
C ALA A 222 3.73 -6.59 1.19
N GLY A 223 4.96 -7.00 0.89
CA GLY A 223 6.10 -6.93 1.80
C GLY A 223 5.82 -7.69 3.10
N ALA A 224 6.05 -7.07 4.25
CA ALA A 224 5.79 -7.70 5.55
C ALA A 224 4.30 -8.04 5.77
N SER A 225 3.37 -7.33 5.15
CA SER A 225 1.95 -7.69 5.18
C SER A 225 1.66 -8.97 4.38
N ALA A 226 2.50 -9.31 3.39
CA ALA A 226 2.44 -10.59 2.70
C ALA A 226 2.72 -11.76 3.64
N LEU A 227 3.71 -11.61 4.54
CA LEU A 227 4.04 -12.63 5.53
C LEU A 227 2.87 -12.90 6.49
N VAL A 228 2.14 -11.85 6.89
CA VAL A 228 0.92 -12.02 7.71
C VAL A 228 -0.16 -12.83 6.95
N GLY A 229 -0.31 -12.59 5.65
CA GLY A 229 -1.22 -13.36 4.81
C GLY A 229 -0.79 -14.82 4.67
N MET A 230 0.51 -15.07 4.53
CA MET A 230 1.06 -16.45 4.48
C MET A 230 0.85 -17.18 5.79
N GLU A 231 1.02 -16.50 6.93
CA GLU A 231 0.75 -17.08 8.25
C GLU A 231 -0.72 -17.47 8.39
N LEU A 232 -1.64 -16.59 7.98
CA LEU A 232 -3.07 -16.92 7.97
C LEU A 232 -3.37 -18.12 7.06
N GLY A 233 -2.66 -18.27 5.95
CA GLY A 233 -2.74 -19.44 5.08
C GLY A 233 -2.25 -20.72 5.76
N GLY A 234 -1.13 -20.66 6.48
CA GLY A 234 -0.57 -21.76 7.26
C GLY A 234 -1.54 -22.22 8.37
N GLN A 235 -2.00 -21.27 9.19
CA GLN A 235 -3.00 -21.54 10.23
C GLN A 235 -4.31 -22.10 9.65
N GLY A 236 -4.71 -21.61 8.47
CA GLY A 236 -5.86 -22.14 7.75
C GLY A 236 -5.68 -23.62 7.39
N PHE A 237 -4.49 -24.00 6.91
CA PHE A 237 -4.18 -25.40 6.62
C PHE A 237 -4.27 -26.28 7.88
N GLU A 238 -3.69 -25.83 8.99
CA GLU A 238 -3.69 -26.54 10.27
C GLU A 238 -5.10 -26.70 10.88
N THR A 239 -5.99 -25.78 10.57
CA THR A 239 -7.36 -25.75 11.09
C THR A 239 -8.42 -26.22 10.08
N GLY A 240 -8.00 -26.70 8.91
CA GLY A 240 -8.89 -27.17 7.85
C GLY A 240 -9.77 -26.06 7.26
N LEU A 241 -9.33 -24.80 7.33
CA LEU A 241 -9.98 -23.68 6.65
C LEU A 241 -9.49 -23.60 5.21
N PRO A 242 -10.37 -23.36 4.23
CA PRO A 242 -9.99 -23.20 2.83
C PRO A 242 -9.38 -21.83 2.58
N VAL A 243 -8.18 -21.57 3.11
CA VAL A 243 -7.44 -20.32 2.95
C VAL A 243 -6.43 -20.43 1.82
N TYR A 244 -6.53 -19.53 0.86
CA TYR A 244 -5.59 -19.41 -0.26
C TYR A 244 -4.87 -18.07 -0.16
N CYS A 245 -3.57 -18.14 0.13
CA CYS A 245 -2.72 -16.95 0.20
C CYS A 245 -2.00 -16.75 -1.14
N PHE A 246 -2.24 -15.63 -1.79
CA PHE A 246 -1.58 -15.23 -3.03
C PHE A 246 -0.55 -14.12 -2.81
N THR A 247 -0.06 -14.00 -1.63
CA THR A 247 1.09 -13.20 -1.32
C THR A 247 2.30 -14.07 -1.57
N ASN A 248 2.87 -13.96 -2.72
CA ASN A 248 4.00 -14.78 -3.05
C ASN A 248 5.29 -14.08 -2.65
N ASN A 249 6.32 -14.83 -2.27
CA ASN A 249 7.69 -14.34 -2.09
C ASN A 249 8.18 -13.51 -3.29
N LEU A 250 7.58 -13.68 -4.44
CA LEU A 250 7.83 -12.90 -5.65
C LEU A 250 7.33 -11.45 -5.53
N ALA A 251 6.29 -11.18 -4.74
CA ALA A 251 5.88 -9.82 -4.41
C ALA A 251 6.89 -9.12 -3.48
N ASP A 252 7.65 -9.91 -2.72
CA ASP A 252 8.70 -9.39 -1.83
C ASP A 252 9.99 -9.09 -2.59
N ALA A 253 10.29 -9.84 -3.64
CA ALA A 253 11.57 -9.71 -4.34
C ALA A 253 11.68 -8.42 -5.15
N HIS A 254 10.63 -8.03 -5.85
CA HIS A 254 10.54 -6.74 -6.57
C HIS A 254 9.16 -6.56 -7.20
N PRO A 255 8.36 -5.58 -6.79
CA PRO A 255 7.08 -5.27 -7.44
C PRO A 255 7.18 -5.09 -8.95
N VAL A 256 8.32 -4.55 -9.42
CA VAL A 256 8.62 -4.31 -10.84
C VAL A 256 8.96 -5.58 -11.62
N ALA A 257 9.73 -6.51 -11.02
CA ALA A 257 10.06 -7.77 -11.68
C ALA A 257 8.82 -8.65 -11.85
N PHE A 258 7.92 -8.58 -10.89
CA PHE A 258 6.65 -9.29 -10.93
C PHE A 258 5.68 -8.69 -11.96
N ALA A 259 5.61 -7.37 -12.06
CA ALA A 259 4.82 -6.68 -13.07
C ALA A 259 5.25 -7.03 -14.50
N LYS A 260 6.55 -7.19 -14.74
CA LYS A 260 7.10 -7.63 -16.04
C LYS A 260 6.78 -9.08 -16.37
N GLY A 261 6.55 -9.94 -15.37
CA GLY A 261 6.29 -11.37 -15.55
C GLY A 261 4.83 -11.74 -15.83
N ILE A 262 3.86 -10.90 -15.49
CA ILE A 262 2.43 -11.22 -15.54
C ILE A 262 1.67 -10.41 -16.60
N GLY A 263 2.36 -9.70 -17.46
CA GLY A 263 1.76 -9.02 -18.61
C GLY A 263 1.51 -7.53 -18.41
N GLU A 264 1.43 -6.89 -19.53
CA GLU A 264 1.52 -5.44 -19.74
C GLU A 264 0.25 -4.65 -19.35
N ASN A 265 -0.76 -5.30 -18.78
CA ASN A 265 -2.04 -4.65 -18.47
C ASN A 265 -2.10 -4.15 -17.05
N GLU A 266 -2.53 -2.93 -16.89
CA GLU A 266 -2.88 -2.31 -15.61
C GLU A 266 -3.67 -3.28 -14.71
N GLY A 267 -3.19 -3.49 -13.48
CA GLY A 267 -3.82 -4.38 -12.52
C GLY A 267 -3.65 -5.89 -12.81
N GLY A 268 -2.65 -6.32 -13.58
CA GLY A 268 -2.44 -7.72 -13.95
C GLY A 268 -2.42 -8.67 -12.75
N LEU A 269 -1.66 -8.34 -11.70
CA LEU A 269 -1.54 -9.18 -10.51
C LEU A 269 -2.84 -9.22 -9.70
N SER A 270 -3.42 -8.07 -9.40
CA SER A 270 -4.69 -7.97 -8.69
C SER A 270 -5.84 -8.63 -9.47
N ARG A 271 -5.84 -8.50 -10.80
CA ARG A 271 -6.80 -9.15 -11.68
C ARG A 271 -6.65 -10.68 -11.64
N HIS A 272 -5.41 -11.16 -11.66
CA HIS A 272 -5.12 -12.59 -11.57
C HIS A 272 -5.62 -13.16 -10.24
N PHE A 273 -5.28 -12.54 -9.13
CA PHE A 273 -5.73 -12.99 -7.81
C PHE A 273 -7.23 -12.87 -7.61
N ALA A 274 -7.84 -11.79 -8.06
CA ALA A 274 -9.29 -11.65 -8.02
C ALA A 274 -10.01 -12.63 -8.96
N GLY A 275 -9.33 -13.14 -9.99
CA GLY A 275 -9.88 -14.06 -10.96
C GLY A 275 -10.39 -15.38 -10.38
N ILE A 276 -9.85 -15.82 -9.24
CA ILE A 276 -10.24 -17.03 -8.55
C ILE A 276 -11.31 -16.81 -7.47
N VAL A 277 -11.68 -15.56 -7.21
CA VAL A 277 -12.69 -15.17 -6.21
C VAL A 277 -14.07 -15.14 -6.85
N ASN A 278 -15.08 -15.61 -6.13
CA ASN A 278 -16.49 -15.54 -6.53
C ASN A 278 -17.36 -14.99 -5.40
N ASP A 279 -18.66 -14.94 -5.59
CA ASP A 279 -19.65 -14.37 -4.67
C ASP A 279 -19.87 -15.15 -3.35
N SER A 280 -19.39 -16.40 -3.29
CA SER A 280 -19.45 -17.22 -2.08
C SER A 280 -18.23 -16.99 -1.17
N ASP A 281 -17.20 -16.30 -1.67
CA ASP A 281 -15.88 -16.20 -1.04
C ASP A 281 -15.72 -14.96 -0.16
N VAL A 282 -14.69 -15.02 0.69
CA VAL A 282 -14.20 -13.86 1.45
C VAL A 282 -12.81 -13.48 0.95
N ALA A 283 -12.66 -12.24 0.50
CA ALA A 283 -11.39 -11.66 0.07
C ALA A 283 -10.80 -10.81 1.19
N ILE A 284 -9.63 -11.17 1.70
CA ILE A 284 -8.92 -10.43 2.75
C ILE A 284 -7.70 -9.74 2.14
N ALA A 285 -7.57 -8.46 2.37
CA ALA A 285 -6.42 -7.68 1.95
C ALA A 285 -5.75 -7.00 3.14
N ILE A 286 -4.42 -7.18 3.25
CA ILE A 286 -3.63 -6.72 4.38
C ILE A 286 -2.65 -5.65 3.92
N SER A 287 -2.73 -4.45 4.51
CA SER A 287 -1.80 -3.37 4.22
C SER A 287 -1.71 -2.42 5.41
N ALA A 288 -0.50 -2.24 5.95
CA ALA A 288 -0.25 -1.31 7.05
C ALA A 288 -0.70 0.12 6.70
N SER A 289 -0.29 0.63 5.56
CA SER A 289 -0.65 1.98 5.10
C SER A 289 -2.04 2.08 4.47
N GLY A 290 -2.63 0.95 4.05
CA GLY A 290 -3.87 0.92 3.26
C GLY A 290 -3.76 1.50 1.85
N GLY A 291 -2.58 2.00 1.45
CA GLY A 291 -2.35 2.67 0.16
C GLY A 291 -1.65 1.82 -0.90
N THR A 292 -1.37 0.53 -0.64
CA THR A 292 -0.64 -0.32 -1.58
C THR A 292 -1.52 -0.68 -2.78
N GLY A 293 -1.16 -0.18 -3.95
CA GLY A 293 -1.97 -0.19 -5.19
C GLY A 293 -2.59 -1.54 -5.52
N PHE A 294 -1.79 -2.57 -5.74
CA PHE A 294 -2.34 -3.87 -6.14
C PHE A 294 -3.17 -4.55 -5.03
N VAL A 295 -2.93 -4.22 -3.75
CA VAL A 295 -3.65 -4.80 -2.62
C VAL A 295 -5.07 -4.26 -2.54
N TYR A 296 -5.26 -2.94 -2.64
CA TYR A 296 -6.61 -2.37 -2.66
C TYR A 296 -7.33 -2.63 -3.99
N ASP A 297 -6.61 -2.69 -5.12
CA ASP A 297 -7.19 -3.02 -6.42
C ASP A 297 -7.67 -4.48 -6.48
N PHE A 298 -6.96 -5.41 -5.82
CA PHE A 298 -7.46 -6.77 -5.61
C PHE A 298 -8.81 -6.74 -4.89
N LEU A 299 -8.90 -5.98 -3.79
CA LEU A 299 -10.14 -5.91 -3.00
C LEU A 299 -11.29 -5.30 -3.82
N ALA A 300 -11.02 -4.23 -4.58
CA ALA A 300 -11.98 -3.63 -5.49
C ALA A 300 -12.51 -4.62 -6.53
N LYS A 301 -11.61 -5.41 -7.14
CA LYS A 301 -11.97 -6.42 -8.14
C LYS A 301 -12.71 -7.62 -7.53
N ALA A 302 -12.33 -8.05 -6.33
CA ALA A 302 -13.03 -9.09 -5.59
C ALA A 302 -14.47 -8.66 -5.26
N LYS A 303 -14.64 -7.42 -4.80
CA LYS A 303 -15.96 -6.81 -4.55
C LYS A 303 -16.83 -6.76 -5.81
N ALA A 304 -16.25 -6.37 -6.93
CA ALA A 304 -16.95 -6.34 -8.21
C ALA A 304 -17.39 -7.75 -8.69
N ARG A 305 -16.81 -8.81 -8.16
CA ARG A 305 -17.20 -10.21 -8.41
C ARG A 305 -18.20 -10.76 -7.37
N GLY A 306 -18.65 -9.91 -6.45
CA GLY A 306 -19.64 -10.28 -5.44
C GLY A 306 -19.07 -10.86 -4.16
N ALA A 307 -17.75 -11.00 -4.03
CA ALA A 307 -17.14 -11.51 -2.81
C ALA A 307 -17.29 -10.52 -1.65
N ILE A 308 -17.36 -11.06 -0.45
CA ILE A 308 -17.28 -10.26 0.77
C ILE A 308 -15.82 -9.80 0.96
N THR A 309 -15.64 -8.51 1.20
CA THR A 309 -14.30 -7.91 1.24
C THR A 309 -13.92 -7.45 2.64
N VAL A 310 -12.71 -7.80 3.06
CA VAL A 310 -12.15 -7.50 4.38
C VAL A 310 -10.80 -6.80 4.24
N ALA A 311 -10.64 -5.68 4.93
CA ALA A 311 -9.35 -5.01 5.07
C ALA A 311 -8.78 -5.20 6.48
N ILE A 312 -7.50 -5.54 6.57
CA ILE A 312 -6.72 -5.44 7.81
C ILE A 312 -5.71 -4.31 7.62
N THR A 313 -5.87 -3.22 8.39
CA THR A 313 -5.08 -2.00 8.18
C THR A 313 -4.99 -1.13 9.43
N GLU A 314 -3.94 -0.33 9.53
CA GLU A 314 -3.83 0.72 10.55
C GLU A 314 -4.72 1.93 10.21
N ASN A 315 -4.88 2.24 8.93
CA ASN A 315 -5.63 3.41 8.48
C ASN A 315 -6.83 3.03 7.61
N PRO A 316 -8.04 3.01 8.17
CA PRO A 316 -9.26 2.69 7.43
C PRO A 316 -9.69 3.77 6.42
N ASP A 317 -9.23 5.02 6.59
CA ASP A 317 -9.60 6.14 5.71
C ASP A 317 -8.76 6.18 4.42
N THR A 318 -8.36 5.01 3.94
CA THR A 318 -7.50 4.82 2.76
C THR A 318 -8.23 4.07 1.66
N PRO A 319 -7.64 3.99 0.46
CA PRO A 319 -8.23 3.20 -0.63
C PRO A 319 -8.61 1.78 -0.23
N LEU A 320 -7.79 1.11 0.57
CA LEU A 320 -8.09 -0.24 1.03
C LEU A 320 -9.38 -0.31 1.86
N GLY A 321 -9.53 0.59 2.83
CA GLY A 321 -10.73 0.63 3.67
C GLY A 321 -12.01 0.99 2.90
N ARG A 322 -11.90 1.82 1.86
CA ARG A 322 -13.05 2.20 1.01
C ARG A 322 -13.62 1.03 0.20
N TYR A 323 -12.80 0.08 -0.19
CA TYR A 323 -13.26 -1.11 -0.93
C TYR A 323 -13.66 -2.27 -0.02
N ALA A 324 -13.42 -2.18 1.28
CA ALA A 324 -13.79 -3.20 2.23
C ALA A 324 -15.25 -3.09 2.67
N ASP A 325 -15.93 -4.23 2.81
CA ASP A 325 -17.21 -4.33 3.49
C ASP A 325 -17.00 -4.37 5.01
N TYR A 326 -15.88 -4.93 5.44
CA TYR A 326 -15.46 -5.01 6.83
C TYR A 326 -14.01 -4.56 6.99
N VAL A 327 -13.76 -3.75 8.02
CA VAL A 327 -12.41 -3.31 8.34
C VAL A 327 -12.03 -3.82 9.74
N VAL A 328 -10.90 -4.49 9.81
CA VAL A 328 -10.22 -4.82 11.07
C VAL A 328 -9.09 -3.79 11.23
N LYS A 329 -9.30 -2.86 12.14
CA LYS A 329 -8.37 -1.77 12.37
C LYS A 329 -7.37 -2.13 13.45
N SER A 330 -6.08 -2.11 13.15
CA SER A 330 -5.04 -2.03 14.17
C SER A 330 -4.94 -0.59 14.73
N ASN A 331 -4.27 -0.44 15.86
CA ASN A 331 -4.01 0.87 16.47
C ASN A 331 -2.62 0.87 17.10
N ALA A 332 -1.65 0.40 16.33
CA ALA A 332 -0.27 0.28 16.78
C ALA A 332 0.44 1.65 16.90
N LYS A 333 -0.18 2.72 16.38
CA LYS A 333 0.33 4.11 16.40
C LYS A 333 1.77 4.20 15.91
N PRO A 334 2.02 3.90 14.64
CA PRO A 334 3.36 3.94 14.08
C PRO A 334 3.87 5.37 14.00
N GLU A 335 5.18 5.53 14.13
CA GLU A 335 5.86 6.79 13.84
C GLU A 335 6.20 6.96 12.36
N GLY A 336 5.78 6.03 11.50
CA GLY A 336 6.08 6.04 10.07
C GLY A 336 5.16 5.13 9.27
N PRO A 337 5.24 5.13 7.92
CA PRO A 337 4.31 4.43 7.05
C PRO A 337 4.41 2.90 7.09
N SER A 338 5.48 2.37 7.67
CA SER A 338 5.69 0.93 7.83
C SER A 338 6.45 0.69 9.12
N SER A 339 5.84 0.05 10.10
CA SER A 339 6.47 -0.22 11.38
C SER A 339 6.39 -1.69 11.76
N SER A 340 7.41 -2.18 12.48
CA SER A 340 7.38 -3.52 13.08
C SER A 340 6.17 -3.69 13.98
N LYS A 341 5.79 -2.66 14.75
CA LYS A 341 4.60 -2.63 15.59
C LYS A 341 3.31 -2.97 14.83
N ILE A 342 3.10 -2.38 13.64
CA ILE A 342 1.91 -2.68 12.83
C ILE A 342 1.96 -4.13 12.36
N GLN A 343 3.12 -4.60 11.93
CA GLN A 343 3.26 -5.98 11.45
C GLN A 343 3.04 -6.97 12.59
N ALA A 344 3.56 -6.71 13.78
CA ALA A 344 3.32 -7.51 14.98
C ALA A 344 1.83 -7.52 15.36
N ALA A 345 1.16 -6.35 15.32
CA ALA A 345 -0.26 -6.24 15.56
C ALA A 345 -1.11 -6.99 14.50
N HIS A 346 -0.77 -6.86 13.22
CA HIS A 346 -1.46 -7.57 12.14
C HIS A 346 -1.28 -9.08 12.25
N LEU A 347 -0.08 -9.55 12.65
CA LEU A 347 0.16 -10.97 12.90
C LEU A 347 -0.70 -11.49 14.06
N ALA A 348 -0.78 -10.75 15.17
CA ALA A 348 -1.65 -11.09 16.29
C ALA A 348 -3.14 -11.12 15.88
N ILE A 349 -3.57 -10.20 15.02
CA ILE A 349 -4.92 -10.18 14.45
C ILE A 349 -5.17 -11.43 13.60
N ALA A 350 -4.21 -11.84 12.75
CA ALA A 350 -4.32 -13.06 11.93
C ALA A 350 -4.41 -14.31 12.79
N HIS A 351 -3.59 -14.42 13.83
CA HIS A 351 -3.67 -15.53 14.81
C HIS A 351 -5.02 -15.55 15.53
N ALA A 352 -5.48 -14.40 16.04
CA ALA A 352 -6.77 -14.31 16.71
C ALA A 352 -7.91 -14.76 15.79
N LEU A 353 -7.88 -14.37 14.51
CA LEU A 353 -8.85 -14.79 13.51
C LEU A 353 -8.82 -16.30 13.30
N ALA A 354 -7.65 -16.89 13.05
CA ALA A 354 -7.49 -18.30 12.76
C ALA A 354 -7.90 -19.18 13.95
N VAL A 355 -7.40 -18.86 15.15
CA VAL A 355 -7.69 -19.64 16.37
C VAL A 355 -9.16 -19.55 16.75
N THR A 356 -9.77 -18.35 16.64
CA THR A 356 -11.20 -18.19 16.91
C THR A 356 -12.04 -18.99 15.92
N LEU A 357 -11.73 -18.95 14.64
CA LEU A 357 -12.43 -19.75 13.61
C LEU A 357 -12.29 -21.25 13.86
N ALA A 358 -11.11 -21.72 14.26
CA ALA A 358 -10.89 -23.11 14.63
C ALA A 358 -11.77 -23.51 15.80
N SER A 359 -11.77 -22.72 16.87
CA SER A 359 -12.59 -22.95 18.06
C SER A 359 -14.09 -22.97 17.73
N GLU A 360 -14.57 -22.00 16.95
CA GLU A 360 -15.97 -21.92 16.53
C GLU A 360 -16.43 -23.06 15.62
N ARG A 361 -15.49 -23.75 14.98
CA ARG A 361 -15.73 -24.94 14.17
C ARG A 361 -15.55 -26.24 14.94
N GLY A 362 -15.17 -26.17 16.22
CA GLY A 362 -14.93 -27.33 17.07
C GLY A 362 -13.62 -28.07 16.73
N VAL A 363 -12.68 -27.43 16.05
CA VAL A 363 -11.36 -28.01 15.75
C VAL A 363 -10.50 -27.94 17.00
N ASP A 364 -10.23 -29.05 17.62
CA ASP A 364 -9.28 -29.19 18.72
C ASP A 364 -7.88 -29.61 18.23
N ALA A 365 -6.94 -29.76 19.15
CA ALA A 365 -5.58 -30.16 18.82
C ALA A 365 -5.49 -31.54 18.15
N GLU A 366 -6.36 -32.50 18.51
CA GLU A 366 -6.37 -33.81 17.91
C GLU A 366 -6.90 -33.78 16.47
N GLU A 367 -7.92 -32.98 16.22
CA GLU A 367 -8.46 -32.77 14.87
C GLU A 367 -7.48 -32.01 13.99
N SER A 368 -6.83 -30.98 14.53
CA SER A 368 -5.76 -30.27 13.82
C SER A 368 -4.62 -31.20 13.39
N ILE A 369 -4.18 -32.09 14.29
CA ILE A 369 -3.15 -33.09 13.95
C ILE A 369 -3.62 -34.03 12.82
N LYS A 370 -4.88 -34.46 12.83
CA LYS A 370 -5.45 -35.30 11.76
C LYS A 370 -5.47 -34.56 10.42
N LEU A 371 -5.77 -33.29 10.43
CA LEU A 371 -5.77 -32.46 9.21
C LEU A 371 -4.38 -32.27 8.62
N MET A 372 -3.37 -32.08 9.49
CA MET A 372 -1.98 -31.90 9.05
C MET A 372 -1.30 -33.21 8.60
N LEU A 373 -1.67 -34.33 9.18
CA LEU A 373 -1.02 -35.63 9.01
C LEU A 373 -1.99 -36.67 8.46
N PRO A 374 -2.38 -36.62 7.20
CA PRO A 374 -3.28 -37.59 6.64
C PRO A 374 -2.65 -38.99 6.70
N GLU A 375 -3.29 -39.91 7.38
CA GLU A 375 -3.19 -41.38 7.40
C GLU A 375 -1.80 -42.06 7.46
N PHE A 376 -0.67 -41.37 7.23
CA PHE A 376 0.64 -42.02 7.09
C PHE A 376 1.42 -42.22 8.40
N ILE A 377 1.10 -41.50 9.46
CA ILE A 377 1.81 -41.58 10.73
C ILE A 377 0.81 -41.79 11.87
N PRO A 378 0.65 -43.00 12.40
CA PRO A 378 -0.17 -43.20 13.59
C PRO A 378 0.34 -42.33 14.74
N THR A 379 -0.51 -41.53 15.35
CA THR A 379 -0.21 -40.61 16.46
C THR A 379 0.55 -41.28 17.61
N LYS A 380 0.34 -42.58 17.84
CA LYS A 380 1.10 -43.39 18.82
C LYS A 380 2.60 -43.46 18.54
N LYS A 381 3.08 -43.25 17.30
CA LYS A 381 4.52 -43.26 16.96
C LYS A 381 5.21 -41.92 17.19
N MET A 382 4.46 -40.84 17.36
CA MET A 382 5.04 -39.50 17.59
C MET A 382 5.22 -39.15 19.07
N GLY A 383 4.89 -40.03 20.00
CA GLY A 383 5.04 -39.77 21.44
C GLY A 383 4.11 -38.65 21.97
N ILE A 384 3.15 -38.24 21.20
CA ILE A 384 2.12 -37.27 21.61
C ILE A 384 1.07 -38.08 22.41
N LYS A 385 0.99 -37.74 23.72
CA LYS A 385 -0.02 -38.31 24.62
C LYS A 385 -1.26 -37.46 24.58
#